data_3515aa9b6e93e3ae079f59aa0a7a53ba
#
_entry.id   3515aa9b6e93e3ae079f59aa0a7a53ba
#
_cell.length_a   1.000
_cell.length_b   1.000
_cell.length_c   1.000
_cell.angle_alpha   90.00
_cell.angle_beta   90.00
_cell.angle_gamma   90.00
#
_symmetry.space_group_name_H-M   'P 1'
#
loop_
_entity.id
_entity.type
_entity.pdbx_description
1 polymer ?
#
loop_
_entity_poly.entity_id
_entity_poly.type
_entity_poly.pdbx_seq_one_letter_code
_entity_poly.pdbx_strand_id
1 'polypeptide(L)'
;MKIVYLLIGLHEAEKSTFAKTKLKNSSIIELDKTRQQFDDGKIIDKEYSFEDNFLVFKKFHKKILNEIKINDSVVIDTTNTKVSERQDIYDLLKEYKPKFIAINFMDDIDVVDENTKKCQTQNPNYVLKNHEEIVDTCLKRIEENKTSFDEPLAEIWYVKSCKLINKEQKILIASTNLGKIKIYKEICDELNLYTTSLNEIGVNIDIEETGETEIQNAELKAKAYHEITGLPVIANDSGLIIDKFSKEDQPGVLVRRFGGKELTDKELLSVFVEKLTEVGGESTGHYNVALSLIDSRGKITSKVFNPKKYFINKPSEIIIKGIPLSSISYDKSLNKYESEMTMKERNDQEKEEMQKQKEFIKFVFCK
;
A
#
# COMPACT_ATOMS: atom_id res chain seq x y z
N MET A 1 5.20 -4.20 -15.54
CA MET A 1 4.49 -4.86 -14.41
C MET A 1 3.14 -5.34 -14.92
N LYS A 2 2.77 -6.58 -14.62
CA LYS A 2 1.46 -7.14 -15.04
C LYS A 2 0.35 -6.68 -14.08
N ILE A 3 -0.85 -6.44 -14.60
CA ILE A 3 -2.03 -6.07 -13.82
C ILE A 3 -3.14 -7.09 -14.03
N VAL A 4 -3.77 -7.53 -12.96
CA VAL A 4 -4.91 -8.45 -12.99
C VAL A 4 -6.11 -7.81 -12.30
N TYR A 5 -7.17 -7.61 -13.04
CA TYR A 5 -8.44 -7.11 -12.52
C TYR A 5 -9.37 -8.29 -12.24
N LEU A 6 -9.87 -8.39 -11.00
CA LEU A 6 -10.89 -9.36 -10.59
C LEU A 6 -12.22 -8.63 -10.49
N LEU A 7 -13.18 -8.96 -11.36
CA LEU A 7 -14.53 -8.41 -11.29
C LEU A 7 -15.34 -9.22 -10.28
N ILE A 8 -15.96 -8.55 -9.31
CA ILE A 8 -16.68 -9.18 -8.21
C ILE A 8 -18.07 -8.59 -8.12
N GLY A 9 -19.11 -9.43 -8.21
CA GLY A 9 -20.49 -8.98 -8.15
C GLY A 9 -21.46 -9.97 -8.77
N LEU A 10 -22.74 -9.62 -8.67
CA LEU A 10 -23.86 -10.42 -9.21
C LEU A 10 -23.74 -10.64 -10.71
N HIS A 11 -24.44 -11.65 -11.21
CA HIS A 11 -24.76 -11.73 -12.63
C HIS A 11 -25.50 -10.46 -13.02
N GLU A 12 -25.37 -10.01 -14.27
CA GLU A 12 -26.02 -8.82 -14.83
C GLU A 12 -25.74 -7.48 -14.10
N ALA A 13 -24.74 -7.45 -13.20
CA ALA A 13 -24.24 -6.22 -12.56
C ALA A 13 -23.28 -5.43 -13.48
N GLU A 14 -23.51 -5.44 -14.79
CA GLU A 14 -22.78 -4.68 -15.82
C GLU A 14 -21.24 -4.86 -15.82
N LYS A 15 -20.72 -5.93 -15.21
CA LYS A 15 -19.28 -6.23 -15.12
C LYS A 15 -18.57 -6.21 -16.47
N SER A 16 -19.11 -7.00 -17.43
CA SER A 16 -18.53 -7.11 -18.77
C SER A 16 -18.62 -5.78 -19.55
N THR A 17 -19.68 -5.00 -19.33
CA THR A 17 -19.86 -3.67 -19.92
C THR A 17 -18.82 -2.70 -19.39
N PHE A 18 -18.58 -2.70 -18.07
CA PHE A 18 -17.53 -1.89 -17.44
C PHE A 18 -16.15 -2.27 -17.98
N ALA A 19 -15.84 -3.58 -18.03
CA ALA A 19 -14.55 -4.05 -18.55
C ALA A 19 -14.32 -3.57 -19.99
N LYS A 20 -15.28 -3.76 -20.88
CA LYS A 20 -15.19 -3.36 -22.30
C LYS A 20 -15.09 -1.84 -22.49
N THR A 21 -15.69 -1.05 -21.60
CA THR A 21 -15.73 0.42 -21.76
C THR A 21 -14.62 1.14 -21.01
N LYS A 22 -14.23 0.65 -19.83
CA LYS A 22 -13.28 1.32 -18.93
C LYS A 22 -11.88 0.68 -18.91
N LEU A 23 -11.77 -0.62 -19.22
CA LEU A 23 -10.51 -1.37 -19.24
C LEU A 23 -10.13 -1.81 -20.66
N LYS A 24 -10.33 -0.92 -21.63
CA LYS A 24 -10.22 -1.19 -23.09
C LYS A 24 -8.87 -1.77 -23.52
N ASN A 25 -7.81 -1.49 -22.79
CA ASN A 25 -6.45 -1.93 -23.13
C ASN A 25 -6.08 -3.28 -22.46
N SER A 26 -7.05 -3.90 -21.78
CA SER A 26 -6.84 -5.18 -21.10
C SER A 26 -7.46 -6.33 -21.88
N SER A 27 -6.82 -7.51 -21.82
CA SER A 27 -7.44 -8.74 -22.33
C SER A 27 -8.53 -9.20 -21.37
N ILE A 28 -9.76 -9.38 -21.86
CA ILE A 28 -10.91 -9.77 -21.05
C ILE A 28 -11.17 -11.26 -21.21
N ILE A 29 -11.10 -11.99 -20.10
CA ILE A 29 -11.29 -13.44 -20.04
C ILE A 29 -12.60 -13.72 -19.32
N GLU A 30 -13.63 -14.03 -20.11
CA GLU A 30 -15.00 -14.27 -19.64
C GLU A 30 -15.22 -15.77 -19.40
N LEU A 31 -15.65 -16.16 -18.19
CA LEU A 31 -15.94 -17.55 -17.85
C LEU A 31 -17.12 -18.07 -18.70
N ASP A 32 -18.16 -17.26 -18.89
CA ASP A 32 -19.34 -17.65 -19.64
C ASP A 32 -19.04 -17.91 -21.13
N LYS A 33 -18.15 -17.13 -21.74
CA LYS A 33 -17.65 -17.47 -23.09
C LYS A 33 -16.85 -18.77 -23.11
N THR A 34 -16.17 -19.11 -22.02
CA THR A 34 -15.46 -20.38 -21.92
C THR A 34 -16.42 -21.55 -21.81
N ARG A 35 -17.54 -21.38 -21.08
CA ARG A 35 -18.64 -22.34 -21.02
C ARG A 35 -19.30 -22.52 -22.39
N GLN A 36 -19.66 -21.43 -23.08
CA GLN A 36 -20.21 -21.48 -24.43
C GLN A 36 -19.32 -22.26 -25.43
N GLN A 37 -18.01 -22.04 -25.38
CA GLN A 37 -17.05 -22.77 -26.21
C GLN A 37 -16.88 -24.25 -25.80
N PHE A 38 -17.25 -24.60 -24.58
CA PHE A 38 -17.25 -25.98 -24.12
C PHE A 38 -18.48 -26.75 -24.66
N ASP A 39 -19.63 -26.07 -24.78
CA ASP A 39 -20.90 -26.63 -25.20
C ASP A 39 -21.22 -26.39 -26.72
N ASP A 40 -20.20 -26.25 -27.59
CA ASP A 40 -20.32 -26.00 -29.02
C ASP A 40 -21.21 -24.79 -29.37
N GLY A 41 -21.19 -23.74 -28.55
CA GLY A 41 -21.94 -22.50 -28.77
C GLY A 41 -23.38 -22.52 -28.32
N LYS A 42 -23.88 -23.60 -27.71
CA LYS A 42 -25.20 -23.64 -27.12
C LYS A 42 -25.17 -22.92 -25.78
N ILE A 43 -25.92 -21.81 -25.69
CA ILE A 43 -26.24 -21.18 -24.41
C ILE A 43 -27.26 -22.06 -23.74
N ILE A 44 -26.87 -22.94 -22.87
CA ILE A 44 -27.76 -23.81 -22.12
C ILE A 44 -27.66 -23.40 -20.66
N ASP A 45 -28.76 -23.13 -20.04
CA ASP A 45 -29.01 -23.19 -18.61
C ASP A 45 -28.86 -24.66 -18.17
N LYS A 46 -27.65 -25.17 -18.26
CA LYS A 46 -27.30 -26.53 -17.95
C LYS A 46 -26.63 -26.55 -16.59
N GLU A 47 -27.20 -27.28 -15.68
CA GLU A 47 -26.48 -27.71 -14.52
C GLU A 47 -25.29 -28.55 -15.00
N TYR A 48 -24.09 -27.96 -14.97
CA TYR A 48 -22.88 -28.69 -15.30
C TYR A 48 -22.64 -29.76 -14.24
N SER A 49 -22.34 -30.98 -14.68
CA SER A 49 -21.81 -31.99 -13.78
C SER A 49 -20.53 -31.47 -13.09
N PHE A 50 -20.15 -32.06 -11.97
CA PHE A 50 -18.87 -31.71 -11.31
C PHE A 50 -17.67 -31.87 -12.28
N GLU A 51 -17.68 -32.91 -13.10
CA GLU A 51 -16.62 -33.17 -14.07
C GLU A 51 -16.58 -32.12 -15.20
N ASP A 52 -17.75 -31.73 -15.73
CA ASP A 52 -17.82 -30.69 -16.77
C ASP A 52 -17.37 -29.33 -16.22
N ASN A 53 -17.82 -28.94 -15.03
CA ASN A 53 -17.37 -27.73 -14.37
C ASN A 53 -15.83 -27.73 -14.18
N PHE A 54 -15.26 -28.83 -13.72
CA PHE A 54 -13.81 -28.97 -13.58
C PHE A 54 -13.07 -28.76 -14.92
N LEU A 55 -13.58 -29.33 -16.01
CA LEU A 55 -12.99 -29.16 -17.33
C LEU A 55 -13.12 -27.71 -17.86
N VAL A 56 -14.26 -27.06 -17.63
CA VAL A 56 -14.45 -25.65 -17.97
C VAL A 56 -13.46 -24.76 -17.21
N PHE A 57 -13.34 -24.95 -15.89
CA PHE A 57 -12.39 -24.17 -15.09
C PHE A 57 -10.92 -24.44 -15.51
N LYS A 58 -10.56 -25.67 -15.85
CA LYS A 58 -9.24 -26.00 -16.38
C LYS A 58 -8.95 -25.27 -17.70
N LYS A 59 -9.92 -25.19 -18.61
CA LYS A 59 -9.80 -24.39 -19.84
C LYS A 59 -9.70 -22.89 -19.55
N PHE A 60 -10.49 -22.41 -18.61
CA PHE A 60 -10.50 -21.01 -18.18
C PHE A 60 -9.13 -20.61 -17.61
N HIS A 61 -8.58 -21.39 -16.67
CA HIS A 61 -7.25 -21.16 -16.11
C HIS A 61 -6.15 -21.19 -17.17
N LYS A 62 -6.23 -22.11 -18.15
CA LYS A 62 -5.30 -22.16 -19.28
C LYS A 62 -5.36 -20.88 -20.13
N LYS A 63 -6.56 -20.31 -20.35
CA LYS A 63 -6.69 -19.02 -21.04
C LYS A 63 -6.07 -17.90 -20.25
N ILE A 64 -6.30 -17.82 -18.93
CA ILE A 64 -5.70 -16.81 -18.05
C ILE A 64 -4.17 -16.87 -18.16
N LEU A 65 -3.57 -18.07 -18.05
CA LEU A 65 -2.12 -18.27 -18.18
C LEU A 65 -1.57 -17.87 -19.55
N ASN A 66 -2.33 -18.06 -20.61
CA ASN A 66 -1.90 -17.65 -21.95
C ASN A 66 -1.96 -16.12 -22.11
N GLU A 67 -3.05 -15.50 -21.66
CA GLU A 67 -3.28 -14.07 -21.81
C GLU A 67 -2.32 -13.23 -20.94
N ILE A 68 -2.01 -13.67 -19.71
CA ILE A 68 -1.06 -12.95 -18.84
C ILE A 68 0.37 -12.92 -19.41
N LYS A 69 0.75 -13.91 -20.23
CA LYS A 69 2.08 -13.96 -20.86
C LYS A 69 2.29 -12.84 -21.86
N ILE A 70 1.25 -12.55 -22.66
CA ILE A 70 1.32 -11.68 -23.84
C ILE A 70 0.75 -10.26 -23.59
N ASN A 71 -0.08 -10.08 -22.57
CA ASN A 71 -0.71 -8.80 -22.26
C ASN A 71 -0.15 -8.21 -20.97
N ASP A 72 -0.08 -6.87 -20.86
CA ASP A 72 0.32 -6.16 -19.65
C ASP A 72 -0.81 -6.11 -18.63
N SER A 73 -2.06 -6.24 -19.07
CA SER A 73 -3.21 -6.31 -18.19
C SER A 73 -4.24 -7.31 -18.67
N VAL A 74 -4.83 -8.04 -17.71
CA VAL A 74 -5.92 -8.99 -17.95
C VAL A 74 -7.08 -8.72 -16.99
N VAL A 75 -8.30 -8.98 -17.46
CA VAL A 75 -9.53 -8.91 -16.67
C VAL A 75 -10.11 -10.31 -16.53
N ILE A 76 -10.33 -10.73 -15.31
CA ILE A 76 -10.99 -11.98 -14.97
C ILE A 76 -12.46 -11.69 -14.73
N ASP A 77 -13.28 -11.93 -15.76
CA ASP A 77 -14.72 -11.67 -15.74
C ASP A 77 -15.50 -12.94 -15.37
N THR A 78 -15.78 -13.03 -14.08
CA THR A 78 -16.65 -14.02 -13.44
C THR A 78 -17.25 -13.38 -12.19
N THR A 79 -18.05 -14.10 -11.41
CA THR A 79 -18.64 -13.54 -10.18
C THR A 79 -17.61 -13.32 -9.07
N ASN A 80 -16.59 -14.17 -8.96
CA ASN A 80 -15.49 -14.11 -7.98
C ASN A 80 -15.96 -13.85 -6.52
N THR A 81 -17.15 -14.33 -6.17
CA THR A 81 -17.82 -13.98 -4.91
C THR A 81 -17.22 -14.66 -3.67
N LYS A 82 -16.47 -15.73 -3.86
CA LYS A 82 -15.82 -16.45 -2.75
C LYS A 82 -14.33 -16.13 -2.68
N VAL A 83 -13.79 -16.05 -1.46
CA VAL A 83 -12.33 -15.91 -1.24
C VAL A 83 -11.57 -17.06 -1.90
N SER A 84 -12.09 -18.31 -1.82
CA SER A 84 -11.44 -19.48 -2.44
C SER A 84 -11.32 -19.36 -3.96
N GLU A 85 -12.34 -18.83 -4.64
CA GLU A 85 -12.31 -18.61 -6.10
C GLU A 85 -11.22 -17.60 -6.48
N ARG A 86 -11.07 -16.55 -5.68
CA ARG A 86 -10.01 -15.53 -5.87
C ARG A 86 -8.64 -16.09 -5.51
N GLN A 87 -8.55 -16.92 -4.45
CA GLN A 87 -7.30 -17.56 -4.04
C GLN A 87 -6.75 -18.48 -5.15
N ASP A 88 -7.61 -19.24 -5.83
CA ASP A 88 -7.22 -20.06 -6.97
C ASP A 88 -6.54 -19.23 -8.08
N ILE A 89 -7.04 -18.01 -8.33
CA ILE A 89 -6.42 -17.09 -9.31
C ILE A 89 -5.09 -16.53 -8.79
N TYR A 90 -4.99 -16.19 -7.51
CA TYR A 90 -3.74 -15.71 -6.90
C TYR A 90 -2.64 -16.77 -7.00
N ASP A 91 -2.97 -18.03 -6.64
CA ASP A 91 -2.05 -19.15 -6.70
C ASP A 91 -1.64 -19.50 -8.13
N LEU A 92 -2.58 -19.42 -9.07
CA LEU A 92 -2.32 -19.64 -10.50
C LEU A 92 -1.31 -18.64 -11.06
N LEU A 93 -1.35 -17.40 -10.59
CA LEU A 93 -0.59 -16.29 -11.17
C LEU A 93 0.61 -15.83 -10.32
N LYS A 94 0.89 -16.47 -9.18
CA LYS A 94 1.94 -16.06 -8.23
C LYS A 94 3.33 -15.88 -8.84
N GLU A 95 3.70 -16.70 -9.83
CA GLU A 95 5.02 -16.62 -10.49
C GLU A 95 5.18 -15.36 -11.34
N TYR A 96 4.07 -14.81 -11.84
CA TYR A 96 4.08 -13.58 -12.63
C TYR A 96 4.13 -12.31 -11.77
N LYS A 97 3.93 -12.44 -10.44
CA LYS A 97 3.90 -11.34 -9.46
C LYS A 97 3.07 -10.14 -9.95
N PRO A 98 1.84 -10.34 -10.40
CA PRO A 98 1.03 -9.24 -10.92
C PRO A 98 0.53 -8.35 -9.78
N LYS A 99 0.19 -7.10 -10.11
CA LYS A 99 -0.62 -6.24 -9.28
C LYS A 99 -2.09 -6.68 -9.39
N PHE A 100 -2.67 -7.20 -8.32
CA PHE A 100 -4.09 -7.55 -8.28
C PHE A 100 -4.96 -6.37 -7.87
N ILE A 101 -6.03 -6.15 -8.61
CA ILE A 101 -7.03 -5.11 -8.35
C ILE A 101 -8.40 -5.77 -8.31
N ALA A 102 -9.08 -5.71 -7.17
CA ALA A 102 -10.47 -6.15 -7.04
C ALA A 102 -11.42 -5.02 -7.45
N ILE A 103 -12.42 -5.32 -8.26
CA ILE A 103 -13.47 -4.37 -8.66
C ILE A 103 -14.81 -4.92 -8.19
N ASN A 104 -15.35 -4.34 -7.10
CA ASN A 104 -16.62 -4.70 -6.52
C ASN A 104 -17.76 -3.93 -7.19
N PHE A 105 -18.71 -4.65 -7.74
CA PHE A 105 -19.93 -4.08 -8.33
C PHE A 105 -21.03 -4.05 -7.27
N MET A 106 -21.47 -2.83 -6.94
CA MET A 106 -22.40 -2.50 -5.84
C MET A 106 -23.79 -2.13 -6.38
N ASP A 107 -24.21 -2.71 -7.52
CA ASP A 107 -25.52 -2.42 -8.10
C ASP A 107 -26.64 -2.96 -7.22
N ASP A 108 -27.73 -2.19 -7.12
CA ASP A 108 -28.91 -2.57 -6.38
C ASP A 108 -29.63 -3.74 -7.10
N ILE A 109 -30.34 -4.58 -6.35
CA ILE A 109 -31.04 -5.75 -6.88
C ILE A 109 -32.01 -5.34 -8.00
N ASP A 110 -32.74 -4.24 -7.84
CA ASP A 110 -33.67 -3.74 -8.85
C ASP A 110 -33.00 -3.50 -10.21
N VAL A 111 -31.76 -2.98 -10.19
CA VAL A 111 -30.95 -2.75 -11.41
C VAL A 111 -30.55 -4.09 -12.05
N VAL A 112 -30.14 -5.06 -11.22
CA VAL A 112 -29.79 -6.41 -11.68
C VAL A 112 -31.00 -7.10 -12.30
N ASP A 113 -32.18 -7.01 -11.69
CA ASP A 113 -33.42 -7.57 -12.17
C ASP A 113 -33.84 -6.94 -13.49
N GLU A 114 -33.77 -5.61 -13.63
CA GLU A 114 -34.04 -4.93 -14.90
C GLU A 114 -33.08 -5.37 -16.00
N ASN A 115 -31.81 -5.49 -15.71
CA ASN A 115 -30.81 -5.95 -16.67
C ASN A 115 -31.06 -7.40 -17.08
N THR A 116 -31.43 -8.26 -16.14
CA THR A 116 -31.83 -9.66 -16.42
C THR A 116 -33.01 -9.74 -17.36
N LYS A 117 -34.06 -8.93 -17.12
CA LYS A 117 -35.24 -8.84 -18.03
C LYS A 117 -34.85 -8.37 -19.42
N LYS A 118 -33.93 -7.36 -19.51
CA LYS A 118 -33.41 -6.90 -20.81
C LYS A 118 -32.64 -8.00 -21.54
N CYS A 119 -31.77 -8.73 -20.85
CA CYS A 119 -31.03 -9.86 -21.42
C CYS A 119 -31.96 -10.96 -21.92
N GLN A 120 -33.01 -11.32 -21.18
CA GLN A 120 -34.02 -12.28 -21.58
C GLN A 120 -34.79 -11.82 -22.82
N THR A 121 -35.12 -10.51 -22.90
CA THR A 121 -35.82 -9.94 -24.07
C THR A 121 -34.94 -9.97 -25.33
N GLN A 122 -33.65 -9.71 -25.19
CA GLN A 122 -32.71 -9.72 -26.31
C GLN A 122 -32.28 -11.13 -26.73
N ASN A 123 -32.32 -12.09 -25.81
CA ASN A 123 -32.01 -13.49 -26.07
C ASN A 123 -33.03 -14.41 -25.40
N PRO A 124 -34.09 -14.81 -26.14
CA PRO A 124 -35.14 -15.66 -25.58
C PRO A 124 -34.66 -17.02 -25.02
N ASN A 125 -33.47 -17.45 -25.41
CA ASN A 125 -32.85 -18.68 -24.88
C ASN A 125 -32.05 -18.42 -23.55
N TYR A 126 -31.98 -17.15 -23.12
CA TYR A 126 -31.37 -16.79 -21.84
C TYR A 126 -32.43 -16.95 -20.74
N VAL A 127 -32.46 -18.11 -20.11
CA VAL A 127 -33.37 -18.42 -18.99
C VAL A 127 -32.53 -18.66 -17.75
N LEU A 128 -32.59 -17.73 -16.81
CA LEU A 128 -32.09 -17.96 -15.44
C LEU A 128 -33.24 -18.64 -14.66
N LYS A 129 -33.18 -19.96 -14.53
CA LYS A 129 -34.03 -20.68 -13.58
C LYS A 129 -33.61 -20.31 -12.18
N ASN A 130 -34.54 -20.08 -11.27
CA ASN A 130 -34.29 -19.73 -9.87
C ASN A 130 -33.48 -18.44 -9.70
N HIS A 131 -33.76 -17.40 -10.52
CA HIS A 131 -33.02 -16.13 -10.48
C HIS A 131 -32.90 -15.53 -9.05
N GLU A 132 -34.02 -15.46 -8.32
CA GLU A 132 -34.06 -14.95 -6.95
C GLU A 132 -33.11 -15.74 -6.02
N GLU A 133 -33.14 -17.07 -6.05
CA GLU A 133 -32.30 -17.94 -5.24
C GLU A 133 -30.81 -17.77 -5.59
N ILE A 134 -30.50 -17.59 -6.87
CA ILE A 134 -29.12 -17.33 -7.34
C ILE A 134 -28.64 -15.98 -6.82
N VAL A 135 -29.47 -14.94 -6.92
CA VAL A 135 -29.15 -13.58 -6.45
C VAL A 135 -28.90 -13.60 -4.93
N ASP A 136 -29.84 -14.18 -4.16
CA ASP A 136 -29.71 -14.28 -2.70
C ASP A 136 -28.45 -15.04 -2.28
N THR A 137 -28.19 -16.17 -2.96
CA THR A 137 -26.97 -16.96 -2.70
C THR A 137 -25.71 -16.15 -3.00
N CYS A 138 -25.68 -15.41 -4.10
CA CYS A 138 -24.54 -14.58 -4.47
C CYS A 138 -24.35 -13.40 -3.50
N LEU A 139 -25.44 -12.72 -3.09
CA LEU A 139 -25.37 -11.64 -2.10
C LEU A 139 -24.83 -12.12 -0.77
N LYS A 140 -25.33 -13.25 -0.27
CA LYS A 140 -24.80 -13.85 0.96
C LYS A 140 -23.33 -14.18 0.83
N ARG A 141 -22.89 -14.73 -0.29
CA ARG A 141 -21.47 -15.02 -0.56
C ARG A 141 -20.63 -13.74 -0.58
N ILE A 142 -21.11 -12.67 -1.21
CA ILE A 142 -20.40 -11.38 -1.25
C ILE A 142 -20.27 -10.81 0.16
N GLU A 143 -21.32 -10.89 0.98
CA GLU A 143 -21.27 -10.38 2.35
C GLU A 143 -20.34 -11.19 3.25
N GLU A 144 -20.35 -12.52 3.15
CA GLU A 144 -19.48 -13.41 3.90
C GLU A 144 -18.02 -13.39 3.44
N ASN A 145 -17.76 -12.98 2.19
CA ASN A 145 -16.44 -13.01 1.53
C ASN A 145 -16.05 -11.64 0.97
N LYS A 146 -16.28 -10.58 1.75
CA LYS A 146 -15.87 -9.22 1.35
C LYS A 146 -14.40 -9.18 0.99
N THR A 147 -14.06 -8.44 -0.05
CA THR A 147 -12.66 -8.18 -0.39
C THR A 147 -11.98 -7.37 0.71
N SER A 148 -10.79 -7.75 1.05
CA SER A 148 -9.98 -7.04 2.04
C SER A 148 -8.51 -7.04 1.62
N PHE A 149 -7.71 -6.20 2.26
CA PHE A 149 -6.26 -6.22 2.06
C PHE A 149 -5.52 -7.34 2.79
N ASP A 150 -6.25 -8.28 3.43
CA ASP A 150 -5.70 -9.59 3.84
C ASP A 150 -5.44 -10.48 2.62
N GLU A 151 -6.17 -10.26 1.53
CA GLU A 151 -5.87 -10.82 0.22
C GLU A 151 -4.68 -10.05 -0.43
N PRO A 152 -3.97 -10.63 -1.43
CA PRO A 152 -2.82 -9.98 -2.07
C PRO A 152 -3.24 -8.86 -3.03
N LEU A 153 -4.20 -8.05 -2.62
CA LEU A 153 -4.73 -6.92 -3.39
C LEU A 153 -3.89 -5.66 -3.20
N ALA A 154 -3.62 -4.96 -4.28
CA ALA A 154 -3.01 -3.64 -4.27
C ALA A 154 -4.06 -2.53 -4.20
N GLU A 155 -5.22 -2.75 -4.81
CA GLU A 155 -6.33 -1.80 -4.86
C GLU A 155 -7.67 -2.55 -4.78
N ILE A 156 -8.66 -1.88 -4.18
CA ILE A 156 -10.05 -2.32 -4.15
C ILE A 156 -10.89 -1.17 -4.70
N TRP A 157 -11.58 -1.42 -5.82
CA TRP A 157 -12.46 -0.45 -6.46
C TRP A 157 -13.92 -0.81 -6.19
N TYR A 158 -14.75 0.21 -6.03
CA TYR A 158 -16.19 0.07 -5.89
C TYR A 158 -16.87 0.78 -7.05
N VAL A 159 -17.72 0.05 -7.77
CA VAL A 159 -18.40 0.49 -8.98
C VAL A 159 -19.91 0.34 -8.80
N LYS A 160 -20.67 1.35 -9.20
CA LYS A 160 -22.14 1.30 -9.26
C LYS A 160 -22.60 1.92 -10.57
N SER A 161 -23.51 1.27 -11.30
CA SER A 161 -24.02 1.71 -12.61
C SER A 161 -22.89 2.12 -13.56
N CYS A 162 -21.90 1.23 -13.75
CA CYS A 162 -20.72 1.45 -14.57
C CYS A 162 -19.86 2.68 -14.22
N LYS A 163 -20.02 3.27 -13.03
CA LYS A 163 -19.23 4.40 -12.54
C LYS A 163 -18.38 4.00 -11.33
N LEU A 164 -17.13 4.37 -11.34
CA LEU A 164 -16.26 4.24 -10.18
C LEU A 164 -16.75 5.21 -9.08
N ILE A 165 -17.15 4.66 -7.91
CA ILE A 165 -17.66 5.45 -6.78
C ILE A 165 -16.66 5.60 -5.65
N ASN A 166 -15.79 4.60 -5.47
CA ASN A 166 -14.72 4.64 -4.47
C ASN A 166 -13.53 3.80 -4.92
N LYS A 167 -12.35 4.13 -4.39
CA LYS A 167 -11.11 3.40 -4.64
C LYS A 167 -10.25 3.40 -3.37
N GLU A 168 -9.96 2.24 -2.88
CA GLU A 168 -9.03 2.02 -1.77
C GLU A 168 -7.71 1.48 -2.33
N GLN A 169 -6.60 1.84 -1.69
CA GLN A 169 -5.28 1.41 -2.12
C GLN A 169 -4.42 1.04 -0.92
N LYS A 170 -3.61 0.02 -1.08
CA LYS A 170 -2.60 -0.37 -0.09
C LYS A 170 -1.35 0.48 -0.31
N ILE A 171 -0.87 1.16 0.72
CA ILE A 171 0.30 2.04 0.67
C ILE A 171 1.48 1.33 1.33
N LEU A 172 2.62 1.30 0.67
CA LEU A 172 3.85 0.73 1.20
C LEU A 172 4.58 1.76 2.08
N ILE A 173 4.85 1.40 3.33
CA ILE A 173 5.81 2.10 4.17
C ILE A 173 7.20 1.52 3.87
N ALA A 174 8.00 2.27 3.09
CA ALA A 174 9.31 1.85 2.58
C ALA A 174 10.41 2.09 3.61
N SER A 175 10.38 1.32 4.68
CA SER A 175 11.37 1.35 5.77
C SER A 175 11.57 -0.04 6.37
N THR A 176 12.79 -0.32 6.82
CA THR A 176 13.11 -1.49 7.66
C THR A 176 13.16 -1.11 9.16
N ASN A 177 13.14 0.18 9.49
CA ASN A 177 13.12 0.67 10.87
C ASN A 177 11.72 0.53 11.47
N LEU A 178 11.57 -0.35 12.46
CA LEU A 178 10.30 -0.66 13.11
C LEU A 178 9.65 0.56 13.78
N GLY A 179 10.45 1.50 14.30
CA GLY A 179 9.93 2.75 14.89
C GLY A 179 9.28 3.64 13.84
N LYS A 180 9.93 3.81 12.69
CA LYS A 180 9.39 4.57 11.56
C LYS A 180 8.13 3.91 10.98
N ILE A 181 8.16 2.58 10.81
CA ILE A 181 6.99 1.82 10.34
C ILE A 181 5.80 2.06 11.27
N LYS A 182 5.99 1.95 12.58
CA LYS A 182 4.94 2.17 13.58
C LYS A 182 4.34 3.57 13.48
N ILE A 183 5.18 4.60 13.43
CA ILE A 183 4.76 6.01 13.33
C ILE A 183 3.88 6.23 12.09
N TYR A 184 4.35 5.83 10.91
CA TYR A 184 3.59 6.07 9.68
C TYR A 184 2.36 5.19 9.56
N LYS A 185 2.36 4.00 10.16
CA LYS A 185 1.18 3.15 10.27
C LYS A 185 0.12 3.84 11.13
N GLU A 186 0.46 4.33 12.33
CA GLU A 186 -0.47 5.07 13.20
C GLU A 186 -1.06 6.30 12.50
N ILE A 187 -0.25 7.10 11.81
CA ILE A 187 -0.74 8.25 11.03
C ILE A 187 -1.72 7.82 9.94
N CYS A 188 -1.41 6.75 9.22
CA CYS A 188 -2.25 6.24 8.14
C CYS A 188 -3.56 5.64 8.68
N ASP A 189 -3.51 4.91 9.79
CA ASP A 189 -4.70 4.35 10.44
C ASP A 189 -5.69 5.46 10.86
N GLU A 190 -5.18 6.58 11.42
CA GLU A 190 -6.01 7.75 11.73
C GLU A 190 -6.63 8.44 10.50
N LEU A 191 -6.05 8.23 9.32
CA LEU A 191 -6.56 8.71 8.03
C LEU A 191 -7.41 7.68 7.29
N ASN A 192 -7.66 6.51 7.88
CA ASN A 192 -8.31 5.36 7.24
C ASN A 192 -7.61 4.92 5.94
N LEU A 193 -6.27 4.96 5.93
CA LEU A 193 -5.43 4.50 4.83
C LEU A 193 -4.85 3.12 5.14
N TYR A 194 -4.97 2.19 4.20
CA TYR A 194 -4.42 0.84 4.35
C TYR A 194 -2.93 0.83 4.04
N THR A 195 -2.12 0.30 4.96
CA THR A 195 -0.67 0.25 4.82
C THR A 195 -0.12 -1.17 4.85
N THR A 196 1.08 -1.32 4.31
CA THR A 196 1.90 -2.52 4.41
C THR A 196 3.36 -2.13 4.55
N SER A 197 4.19 -3.05 5.03
CA SER A 197 5.64 -2.89 5.15
C SER A 197 6.37 -3.79 4.15
N LEU A 198 7.67 -3.55 3.96
CA LEU A 198 8.53 -4.37 3.09
C LEU A 198 8.53 -5.85 3.52
N ASN A 199 8.58 -6.12 4.82
CA ASN A 199 8.56 -7.48 5.36
C ASN A 199 7.22 -8.20 5.10
N GLU A 200 6.09 -7.50 5.27
CA GLU A 200 4.76 -8.09 5.05
C GLU A 200 4.53 -8.50 3.59
N ILE A 201 5.18 -7.83 2.64
CA ILE A 201 5.10 -8.17 1.21
C ILE A 201 6.30 -8.97 0.70
N GLY A 202 7.20 -9.40 1.58
CA GLY A 202 8.35 -10.23 1.25
C GLY A 202 9.41 -9.55 0.39
N VAL A 203 9.53 -8.22 0.44
CA VAL A 203 10.57 -7.46 -0.27
C VAL A 203 11.78 -7.30 0.64
N ASN A 204 12.85 -8.01 0.33
CA ASN A 204 14.12 -8.02 1.07
C ASN A 204 15.24 -7.37 0.25
N ILE A 205 14.96 -6.25 -0.38
CA ILE A 205 15.95 -5.49 -1.17
C ILE A 205 16.27 -4.23 -0.38
N ASP A 206 17.56 -4.00 -0.12
CA ASP A 206 18.05 -2.74 0.44
C ASP A 206 18.41 -1.79 -0.69
N ILE A 207 17.94 -0.55 -0.59
CA ILE A 207 18.22 0.50 -1.59
C ILE A 207 19.37 1.34 -1.09
N GLU A 208 20.46 1.38 -1.86
CA GLU A 208 21.62 2.17 -1.54
C GLU A 208 21.28 3.67 -1.51
N GLU A 209 21.56 4.31 -0.38
CA GLU A 209 21.34 5.74 -0.15
C GLU A 209 22.55 6.55 -0.65
N THR A 210 22.55 6.89 -1.94
CA THR A 210 23.65 7.63 -2.60
C THR A 210 23.40 9.13 -2.68
N GLY A 211 22.30 9.62 -2.14
CA GLY A 211 21.94 11.04 -2.14
C GLY A 211 22.76 11.85 -1.14
N GLU A 212 23.06 13.08 -1.50
CA GLU A 212 23.77 14.04 -0.64
C GLU A 212 22.85 14.66 0.43
N THR A 213 21.53 14.54 0.25
CA THR A 213 20.52 15.08 1.17
C THR A 213 19.46 14.05 1.51
N GLU A 214 18.80 14.27 2.65
CA GLU A 214 17.71 13.42 3.15
C GLU A 214 16.57 13.29 2.13
N ILE A 215 16.27 14.40 1.43
CA ILE A 215 15.19 14.39 0.42
C ILE A 215 15.58 13.56 -0.80
N GLN A 216 16.84 13.61 -1.22
CA GLN A 216 17.33 12.77 -2.33
C GLN A 216 17.27 11.29 -1.96
N ASN A 217 17.71 10.92 -0.76
CA ASN A 217 17.63 9.53 -0.27
C ASN A 217 16.17 9.04 -0.12
N ALA A 218 15.29 9.87 0.43
CA ALA A 218 13.87 9.53 0.53
C ALA A 218 13.25 9.33 -0.85
N GLU A 219 13.60 10.17 -1.84
CA GLU A 219 13.12 10.04 -3.22
C GLU A 219 13.67 8.79 -3.94
N LEU A 220 14.95 8.48 -3.74
CA LEU A 220 15.57 7.26 -4.27
C LEU A 220 14.83 6.03 -3.76
N LYS A 221 14.61 5.93 -2.44
CA LYS A 221 13.84 4.84 -1.83
C LYS A 221 12.41 4.78 -2.38
N ALA A 222 11.72 5.92 -2.41
CA ALA A 222 10.34 5.96 -2.89
C ALA A 222 10.21 5.46 -4.33
N LYS A 223 11.05 5.92 -5.24
CA LYS A 223 11.07 5.54 -6.66
C LYS A 223 11.38 4.05 -6.83
N ALA A 224 12.46 3.57 -6.20
CA ALA A 224 12.90 2.20 -6.33
C ALA A 224 11.85 1.20 -5.81
N TYR A 225 11.28 1.44 -4.63
CA TYR A 225 10.24 0.55 -4.11
C TYR A 225 8.91 0.66 -4.85
N HIS A 226 8.57 1.83 -5.40
CA HIS A 226 7.42 1.96 -6.30
C HIS A 226 7.61 1.16 -7.59
N GLU A 227 8.78 1.20 -8.21
CA GLU A 227 9.11 0.42 -9.40
C GLU A 227 9.06 -1.09 -9.14
N ILE A 228 9.56 -1.54 -7.98
CA ILE A 228 9.57 -2.96 -7.59
C ILE A 228 8.15 -3.47 -7.32
N THR A 229 7.31 -2.68 -6.61
CA THR A 229 6.05 -3.16 -6.06
C THR A 229 4.81 -2.67 -6.79
N GLY A 230 4.93 -1.55 -7.53
CA GLY A 230 3.80 -0.83 -8.13
C GLY A 230 2.81 -0.23 -7.12
N LEU A 231 3.11 -0.29 -5.83
CA LEU A 231 2.29 0.31 -4.79
C LEU A 231 2.59 1.81 -4.66
N PRO A 232 1.62 2.61 -4.19
CA PRO A 232 1.92 3.91 -3.61
C PRO A 232 2.89 3.75 -2.44
N VAL A 233 3.78 4.72 -2.23
CA VAL A 233 4.88 4.59 -1.28
C VAL A 233 4.97 5.78 -0.34
N ILE A 234 5.21 5.50 0.93
CA ILE A 234 5.73 6.44 1.92
C ILE A 234 7.18 6.04 2.20
N ALA A 235 8.13 6.87 1.77
CA ALA A 235 9.54 6.72 2.12
C ALA A 235 10.01 7.92 2.93
N ASN A 236 10.88 7.67 3.90
CA ASN A 236 11.49 8.74 4.63
C ASN A 236 12.99 8.55 4.75
N ASP A 237 13.68 9.67 4.87
CA ASP A 237 15.06 9.73 5.35
C ASP A 237 15.22 10.87 6.36
N SER A 238 16.26 10.82 7.19
CA SER A 238 16.46 11.82 8.21
C SER A 238 17.93 12.08 8.47
N GLY A 239 18.27 13.36 8.57
CA GLY A 239 19.57 13.85 8.98
C GLY A 239 19.47 14.75 10.22
N LEU A 240 20.60 15.15 10.74
CA LEU A 240 20.70 15.98 11.93
C LEU A 240 21.60 17.19 11.65
N ILE A 241 21.14 18.35 12.06
CA ILE A 241 21.90 19.60 12.04
C ILE A 241 22.06 20.09 13.48
N ILE A 242 23.27 20.44 13.87
CA ILE A 242 23.58 21.05 15.15
C ILE A 242 24.06 22.49 14.88
N ASP A 243 23.33 23.49 15.35
CA ASP A 243 23.51 24.89 14.91
C ASP A 243 24.90 25.46 15.16
N LYS A 244 25.56 25.04 16.24
CA LYS A 244 26.91 25.50 16.58
C LYS A 244 28.05 24.69 15.95
N PHE A 245 27.78 23.56 15.30
CA PHE A 245 28.81 22.78 14.63
C PHE A 245 29.26 23.45 13.34
N SER A 246 30.55 23.31 13.01
CA SER A 246 31.07 23.78 11.71
C SER A 246 30.43 22.99 10.57
N LYS A 247 30.54 23.49 9.35
CA LYS A 247 30.00 22.82 8.17
C LYS A 247 30.59 21.40 8.00
N GLU A 248 31.89 21.27 8.32
CA GLU A 248 32.64 20.02 8.23
C GLU A 248 32.25 19.01 9.31
N ASP A 249 31.76 19.50 10.45
CA ASP A 249 31.35 18.69 11.60
C ASP A 249 29.84 18.41 11.61
N GLN A 250 29.08 18.84 10.58
CA GLN A 250 27.66 18.54 10.53
C GLN A 250 27.41 17.05 10.27
N PRO A 251 26.58 16.38 11.09
CA PRO A 251 26.25 14.97 10.89
C PRO A 251 25.47 14.72 9.61
N GLY A 252 24.58 15.62 9.22
CA GLY A 252 23.76 15.50 8.03
C GLY A 252 23.01 14.18 7.97
N VAL A 253 23.04 13.52 6.81
CA VAL A 253 22.45 12.19 6.58
C VAL A 253 23.26 11.04 7.19
N LEU A 254 24.50 11.32 7.58
CA LEU A 254 25.47 10.30 8.03
C LEU A 254 25.58 10.21 9.55
N VAL A 255 24.51 10.48 10.29
CA VAL A 255 24.57 10.48 11.77
C VAL A 255 25.23 9.22 12.33
N ARG A 256 24.84 8.03 11.85
CA ARG A 256 25.43 6.74 12.26
C ARG A 256 26.82 6.46 11.68
N ARG A 257 27.18 7.17 10.63
CA ARG A 257 28.47 7.04 9.92
C ARG A 257 29.32 8.33 10.10
N PHE A 258 29.04 9.06 11.15
CA PHE A 258 29.78 10.29 11.45
C PHE A 258 31.28 10.02 11.52
N GLY A 259 32.09 10.81 10.80
CA GLY A 259 33.54 10.56 10.66
C GLY A 259 33.91 9.41 9.73
N GLY A 260 32.98 8.91 8.87
CA GLY A 260 33.25 7.96 7.79
C GLY A 260 33.24 6.48 8.18
N LYS A 261 32.90 6.12 9.42
CA LYS A 261 32.71 4.72 9.87
C LYS A 261 31.40 4.55 10.61
N GLU A 262 30.85 3.37 10.58
CA GLU A 262 29.66 3.04 11.36
C GLU A 262 30.01 3.04 12.87
N LEU A 263 29.26 3.82 13.64
CA LEU A 263 29.47 4.00 15.07
C LEU A 263 28.47 3.18 15.89
N THR A 264 28.95 2.55 16.95
CA THR A 264 28.10 1.99 18.01
C THR A 264 27.40 3.12 18.79
N ASP A 265 26.32 2.77 19.52
CA ASP A 265 25.58 3.75 20.34
C ASP A 265 26.51 4.51 21.31
N LYS A 266 27.50 3.85 21.92
CA LYS A 266 28.45 4.47 22.83
C LYS A 266 29.45 5.38 22.11
N GLU A 267 29.99 4.95 20.99
CA GLU A 267 30.91 5.76 20.18
C GLU A 267 30.20 7.01 19.66
N LEU A 268 28.99 6.87 19.14
CA LEU A 268 28.19 7.98 18.66
C LEU A 268 27.94 9.01 19.76
N LEU A 269 27.51 8.56 20.94
CA LEU A 269 27.26 9.44 22.08
C LEU A 269 28.56 10.17 22.51
N SER A 270 29.67 9.46 22.60
CA SER A 270 30.96 10.03 23.00
C SER A 270 31.43 11.14 22.05
N VAL A 271 31.32 10.89 20.73
CA VAL A 271 31.72 11.88 19.72
C VAL A 271 30.84 13.13 19.79
N PHE A 272 29.52 12.99 19.97
CA PHE A 272 28.65 14.15 20.08
C PHE A 272 28.85 14.93 21.38
N VAL A 273 29.12 14.27 22.50
CA VAL A 273 29.45 14.92 23.78
C VAL A 273 30.75 15.72 23.64
N GLU A 274 31.78 15.15 23.00
CA GLU A 274 33.07 15.84 22.73
C GLU A 274 32.83 17.07 21.85
N LYS A 275 32.17 16.92 20.71
CA LYS A 275 31.86 18.03 19.79
C LYS A 275 31.00 19.12 20.43
N LEU A 276 30.00 18.77 21.23
CA LEU A 276 29.25 19.76 22.00
C LEU A 276 30.11 20.50 23.00
N THR A 277 31.07 19.81 23.63
CA THR A 277 32.00 20.45 24.58
C THR A 277 32.91 21.50 23.89
N GLU A 278 33.38 21.19 22.68
CA GLU A 278 34.16 22.13 21.87
C GLU A 278 33.40 23.43 21.55
N VAL A 279 32.08 23.38 21.42
CA VAL A 279 31.23 24.55 21.07
C VAL A 279 30.56 25.21 22.27
N GLY A 280 31.02 24.91 23.50
CA GLY A 280 30.55 25.53 24.74
C GLY A 280 29.50 24.71 25.50
N GLY A 281 29.39 23.42 25.23
CA GLY A 281 28.64 22.46 26.04
C GLY A 281 27.17 22.30 25.69
N GLU A 282 26.62 23.17 24.84
CA GLU A 282 25.21 23.12 24.45
C GLU A 282 24.99 23.75 23.07
N SER A 283 23.97 23.26 22.37
CA SER A 283 23.52 23.81 21.07
C SER A 283 22.03 23.53 20.83
N THR A 284 21.38 24.43 20.13
CA THR A 284 20.17 24.10 19.41
C THR A 284 20.50 23.29 18.14
N GLY A 285 19.49 22.63 17.58
CA GLY A 285 19.60 21.90 16.33
C GLY A 285 18.26 21.43 15.88
N HIS A 286 18.21 20.70 14.80
CA HIS A 286 16.98 20.11 14.29
C HIS A 286 17.28 18.86 13.48
N TYR A 287 16.30 17.95 13.44
CA TYR A 287 16.32 16.89 12.44
C TYR A 287 15.75 17.41 11.14
N ASN A 288 16.35 17.05 10.01
CA ASN A 288 15.71 17.13 8.71
C ASN A 288 15.00 15.80 8.47
N VAL A 289 13.69 15.80 8.58
CA VAL A 289 12.87 14.61 8.30
C VAL A 289 12.27 14.78 6.93
N ALA A 290 12.86 14.16 5.92
CA ALA A 290 12.36 14.17 4.57
C ALA A 290 11.33 13.05 4.38
N LEU A 291 10.14 13.40 3.88
CA LEU A 291 9.13 12.48 3.41
C LEU A 291 8.99 12.60 1.90
N SER A 292 9.08 11.46 1.21
CA SER A 292 8.82 11.35 -0.22
C SER A 292 7.69 10.35 -0.44
N LEU A 293 6.59 10.86 -1.00
CA LEU A 293 5.35 10.13 -1.20
C LEU A 293 5.12 9.93 -2.71
N ILE A 294 4.82 8.70 -3.12
CA ILE A 294 4.42 8.39 -4.49
C ILE A 294 2.96 7.92 -4.48
N ASP A 295 2.10 8.60 -5.24
CA ASP A 295 0.69 8.23 -5.38
C ASP A 295 0.50 7.05 -6.37
N SER A 296 -0.72 6.54 -6.50
CA SER A 296 -1.05 5.43 -7.41
C SER A 296 -0.82 5.72 -8.89
N ARG A 297 -0.60 6.98 -9.26
CA ARG A 297 -0.29 7.43 -10.63
C ARG A 297 1.21 7.57 -10.87
N GLY A 298 2.04 7.23 -9.86
CA GLY A 298 3.48 7.38 -9.91
C GLY A 298 3.97 8.81 -9.70
N LYS A 299 3.09 9.74 -9.29
CA LYS A 299 3.50 11.14 -9.02
C LYS A 299 4.19 11.20 -7.67
N ILE A 300 5.45 11.66 -7.68
CA ILE A 300 6.21 11.93 -6.46
C ILE A 300 5.92 13.33 -5.90
N THR A 301 5.81 13.42 -4.60
CA THR A 301 5.70 14.67 -3.85
C THR A 301 6.53 14.54 -2.58
N SER A 302 7.46 15.48 -2.37
CA SER A 302 8.43 15.40 -1.26
C SER A 302 8.38 16.68 -0.43
N LYS A 303 8.64 16.54 0.89
CA LYS A 303 8.70 17.67 1.83
C LYS A 303 9.65 17.33 2.97
N VAL A 304 10.36 18.36 3.47
CA VAL A 304 11.22 18.27 4.66
C VAL A 304 10.51 18.93 5.83
N PHE A 305 10.57 18.27 7.00
CA PHE A 305 10.11 18.75 8.29
C PHE A 305 11.29 18.92 9.21
N ASN A 306 11.28 19.95 10.05
CA ASN A 306 12.43 20.33 10.86
C ASN A 306 12.09 20.38 12.36
N PRO A 307 11.84 19.23 13.02
CA PRO A 307 11.61 19.20 14.46
C PRO A 307 12.85 19.71 15.19
N LYS A 308 12.65 20.79 15.97
CA LYS A 308 13.73 21.44 16.72
C LYS A 308 14.09 20.62 17.95
N LYS A 309 15.39 20.61 18.27
CA LYS A 309 15.96 19.95 19.45
C LYS A 309 16.95 20.87 20.14
N TYR A 310 17.21 20.60 21.41
CA TYR A 310 18.27 21.23 22.18
C TYR A 310 19.15 20.16 22.77
N PHE A 311 20.47 20.29 22.57
CA PHE A 311 21.46 19.30 22.95
C PHE A 311 22.40 19.86 24.00
N ILE A 312 22.80 19.02 24.98
CA ILE A 312 23.77 19.36 26.02
C ILE A 312 24.82 18.26 26.13
N ASN A 313 26.04 18.63 26.49
CA ASN A 313 27.18 17.73 26.58
C ASN A 313 27.21 16.84 27.83
N LYS A 314 26.18 16.89 28.66
CA LYS A 314 26.02 16.04 29.85
C LYS A 314 24.97 15.01 29.56
N PRO A 315 25.31 13.75 29.28
CA PRO A 315 24.30 12.75 28.97
C PRO A 315 23.53 12.31 30.23
N SER A 316 22.25 11.96 30.04
CA SER A 316 21.47 11.21 31.02
C SER A 316 22.10 9.83 31.28
N GLU A 317 21.84 9.27 32.47
CA GLU A 317 22.20 7.88 32.77
C GLU A 317 21.40 6.85 31.94
N ILE A 318 20.23 7.26 31.42
CA ILE A 318 19.38 6.43 30.59
C ILE A 318 19.80 6.55 29.12
N ILE A 319 20.36 5.49 28.57
CA ILE A 319 20.72 5.39 27.14
C ILE A 319 19.79 4.39 26.50
N ILE A 320 18.98 4.85 25.57
CA ILE A 320 18.04 3.99 24.82
C ILE A 320 18.77 3.36 23.64
N LYS A 321 18.78 2.02 23.58
CA LYS A 321 19.40 1.28 22.49
C LYS A 321 18.82 1.71 21.13
N GLY A 322 19.69 2.07 20.21
CA GLY A 322 19.32 2.49 18.85
C GLY A 322 19.08 3.99 18.69
N ILE A 323 18.87 4.75 19.78
CA ILE A 323 18.68 6.22 19.75
C ILE A 323 19.50 6.91 20.86
N PRO A 324 20.83 6.74 20.88
CA PRO A 324 21.68 7.23 21.98
C PRO A 324 21.67 8.75 22.16
N LEU A 325 21.44 9.52 21.09
CA LEU A 325 21.38 10.98 21.16
C LEU A 325 20.18 11.51 21.96
N SER A 326 19.17 10.68 22.24
CA SER A 326 18.09 11.02 23.17
C SER A 326 18.57 11.29 24.60
N SER A 327 19.74 10.75 24.99
CA SER A 327 20.36 10.99 26.30
C SER A 327 21.08 12.35 26.42
N ILE A 328 21.30 13.05 25.30
CA ILE A 328 21.83 14.41 25.25
C ILE A 328 20.82 15.42 24.69
N SER A 329 19.69 14.96 24.18
CA SER A 329 18.57 15.82 23.78
C SER A 329 17.77 16.20 25.02
N TYR A 330 17.64 17.50 25.29
CA TYR A 330 17.08 18.04 26.53
C TYR A 330 15.90 18.96 26.29
N ASP A 331 14.80 18.72 26.97
CA ASP A 331 13.63 19.60 26.95
C ASP A 331 13.67 20.54 28.14
N LYS A 332 13.85 21.84 27.86
CA LYS A 332 13.88 22.89 28.90
C LYS A 332 12.55 23.09 29.61
N SER A 333 11.44 22.82 28.96
CA SER A 333 10.12 23.00 29.52
C SER A 333 9.74 21.93 30.53
N LEU A 334 10.16 20.70 30.25
CA LEU A 334 9.97 19.54 31.12
C LEU A 334 11.12 19.34 32.11
N ASN A 335 12.24 20.03 31.89
CA ASN A 335 13.49 19.83 32.63
C ASN A 335 13.93 18.36 32.65
N LYS A 336 13.88 17.71 31.47
CA LYS A 336 14.16 16.28 31.28
C LYS A 336 14.95 16.01 30.00
N TYR A 337 15.72 14.93 30.00
CA TYR A 337 16.23 14.37 28.76
C TYR A 337 15.13 13.61 28.00
N GLU A 338 15.25 13.59 26.71
CA GLU A 338 14.30 12.83 25.86
C GLU A 338 14.30 11.33 26.22
N SER A 339 15.47 10.78 26.62
CA SER A 339 15.60 9.40 27.11
C SER A 339 14.81 9.11 28.40
N GLU A 340 14.52 10.12 29.21
CA GLU A 340 13.80 10.03 30.48
C GLU A 340 12.28 10.28 30.35
N MET A 341 11.84 10.74 29.18
CA MET A 341 10.43 11.06 28.95
C MET A 341 9.59 9.79 28.87
N THR A 342 8.39 9.88 29.44
CA THR A 342 7.34 8.89 29.21
C THR A 342 6.88 8.95 27.74
N MET A 343 6.24 7.89 27.26
CA MET A 343 5.65 7.89 25.91
C MET A 343 4.67 9.03 25.69
N LYS A 344 3.89 9.41 26.72
CA LYS A 344 2.97 10.53 26.63
C LYS A 344 3.68 11.86 26.43
N GLU A 345 4.74 12.14 27.24
CA GLU A 345 5.53 13.37 27.13
C GLU A 345 6.20 13.51 25.77
N ARG A 346 6.73 12.41 25.20
CA ARG A 346 7.29 12.39 23.83
C ARG A 346 6.23 12.68 22.78
N ASN A 347 5.08 12.02 22.87
CA ASN A 347 3.99 12.22 21.93
C ASN A 347 3.48 13.68 21.98
N ASP A 348 3.36 14.26 23.17
CA ASP A 348 2.96 15.67 23.34
C ASP A 348 3.99 16.63 22.73
N GLN A 349 5.30 16.35 22.90
CA GLN A 349 6.40 17.15 22.32
C GLN A 349 6.42 17.08 20.80
N GLU A 350 6.18 15.90 20.22
CA GLU A 350 6.24 15.67 18.77
C GLU A 350 4.93 15.95 18.06
N LYS A 351 3.85 16.20 18.79
CA LYS A 351 2.47 16.31 18.27
C LYS A 351 2.33 17.30 17.13
N GLU A 352 2.94 18.48 17.23
CA GLU A 352 2.84 19.51 16.18
C GLU A 352 3.49 19.04 14.87
N GLU A 353 4.70 18.44 14.96
CA GLU A 353 5.42 17.96 13.78
C GLU A 353 4.75 16.71 13.17
N MET A 354 4.22 15.84 14.01
CA MET A 354 3.44 14.69 13.56
C MET A 354 2.16 15.14 12.84
N GLN A 355 1.49 16.19 13.35
CA GLN A 355 0.32 16.75 12.70
C GLN A 355 0.66 17.32 11.30
N LYS A 356 1.79 18.02 11.16
CA LYS A 356 2.26 18.53 9.86
C LYS A 356 2.53 17.39 8.87
N GLN A 357 3.14 16.28 9.32
CA GLN A 357 3.38 15.11 8.49
C GLN A 357 2.07 14.42 8.11
N LYS A 358 1.13 14.30 9.04
CA LYS A 358 -0.21 13.76 8.79
C LYS A 358 -0.96 14.57 7.73
N GLU A 359 -0.95 15.89 7.82
CA GLU A 359 -1.56 16.76 6.82
C GLU A 359 -0.92 16.60 5.43
N PHE A 360 0.39 16.42 5.38
CA PHE A 360 1.08 16.17 4.13
C PHE A 360 0.72 14.80 3.52
N ILE A 361 0.65 13.75 4.32
CA ILE A 361 0.20 12.41 3.88
C ILE A 361 -1.24 12.49 3.38
N LYS A 362 -2.14 13.15 4.14
CA LYS A 362 -3.53 13.38 3.76
C LYS A 362 -3.64 14.13 2.42
N PHE A 363 -2.85 15.17 2.21
CA PHE A 363 -2.84 15.95 0.96
C PHE A 363 -2.52 15.10 -0.26
N VAL A 364 -1.66 14.09 -0.13
CA VAL A 364 -1.25 13.23 -1.26
C VAL A 364 -2.22 12.08 -1.49
N PHE A 365 -2.67 11.39 -0.45
CA PHE A 365 -3.40 10.12 -0.57
C PHE A 365 -4.91 10.24 -0.38
N CYS A 366 -5.44 11.29 0.26
CA CYS A 366 -6.87 11.46 0.51
C CYS A 366 -7.50 12.49 -0.45
N LYS A 367 -7.30 12.31 -1.77
CA LYS A 367 -7.89 13.19 -2.80
C LYS A 367 -9.09 12.56 -3.44
#